data_fb37b61627f2803a1a024db55c18d45e
#
_entry.id   fb37b61627f2803a1a024db55c18d45e
#
_cell.length_a   1.000
_cell.length_b   1.000
_cell.length_c   1.000
_cell.angle_alpha   90.00
_cell.angle_beta   90.00
_cell.angle_gamma   90.00
#
_symmetry.space_group_name_H-M   'P 1'
#
loop_
_entity.id
_entity.type
_entity.pdbx_description
1 polymer ?
#
loop_
_entity_poly.entity_id
_entity_poly.type
_entity_poly.pdbx_seq_one_letter_code
_entity_poly.pdbx_strand_id
1 'polypeptide(L)'
;AVGKRLQEELCRQYHDAYAQRIIVFRPASIIDTRSNTGRDGQPAGGGTSWVCRHDLAQACHLALESTTIDFDIMHTAGHPEAEKYCNVARSRELLGLEYKGQLADDA
;
A
#
# COMPACT_ATOMS: atom_id res chain seq x y z
N ALA A 1 11.68 0.84 9.82
CA ALA A 1 11.87 0.89 11.26
C ALA A 1 11.80 -0.51 11.87
N VAL A 2 12.53 -0.71 12.95
CA VAL A 2 12.59 -2.01 13.64
C VAL A 2 11.21 -2.44 14.12
N GLY A 3 10.42 -1.52 14.66
CA GLY A 3 9.08 -1.82 15.16
C GLY A 3 8.15 -2.38 14.09
N LYS A 4 8.22 -1.86 12.87
CA LYS A 4 7.40 -2.35 11.76
C LYS A 4 7.80 -3.77 11.36
N ARG A 5 9.10 -4.07 11.34
CA ARG A 5 9.59 -5.42 11.05
C ARG A 5 9.14 -6.43 12.09
N LEU A 6 9.13 -6.03 13.37
CA LEU A 6 8.64 -6.88 14.43
C LEU A 6 7.15 -7.17 14.28
N GLN A 7 6.37 -6.17 13.87
CA GLN A 7 4.95 -6.36 13.59
C GLN A 7 4.72 -7.35 12.45
N GLU A 8 5.51 -7.26 11.38
CA GLU A 8 5.41 -8.18 10.25
C GLU A 8 5.77 -9.61 10.67
N GLU A 9 6.83 -9.77 11.47
CA GLU A 9 7.23 -11.08 11.97
C GLU A 9 6.16 -11.67 12.88
N LEU A 10 5.53 -10.86 13.71
CA LEU A 10 4.43 -11.31 14.55
C LEU A 10 3.25 -11.79 13.70
N CYS A 11 2.92 -11.08 12.62
CA CYS A 11 1.88 -11.50 11.69
C CYS A 11 2.21 -12.85 11.05
N ARG A 12 3.47 -13.05 10.64
CA ARG A 12 3.90 -14.33 10.07
C ARG A 12 3.78 -15.47 11.06
N GLN A 13 4.20 -15.24 12.30
CA GLN A 13 4.08 -16.25 13.35
C GLN A 13 2.63 -16.61 13.63
N TYR A 14 1.75 -15.61 13.62
CA TYR A 14 0.33 -15.82 13.80
C TYR A 14 -0.26 -16.65 12.66
N HIS A 15 0.12 -16.32 11.43
CA HIS A 15 -0.27 -17.08 10.25
C HIS A 15 0.19 -18.54 10.33
N ASP A 16 1.47 -18.78 10.69
CA ASP A 16 2.03 -20.12 10.77
C ASP A 16 1.38 -20.94 11.87
N ALA A 17 1.04 -20.31 13.00
CA ALA A 17 0.46 -21.02 14.16
C ALA A 17 -1.02 -21.35 13.96
N TYR A 18 -1.78 -20.49 13.30
CA TYR A 18 -3.24 -20.60 13.23
C TYR A 18 -3.80 -20.74 11.83
N ALA A 19 -2.95 -20.80 10.81
CA ALA A 19 -3.34 -20.88 9.40
C ALA A 19 -4.26 -19.71 8.97
N GLN A 20 -4.18 -18.58 9.64
CA GLN A 20 -4.96 -17.40 9.31
C GLN A 20 -4.35 -16.69 8.10
N ARG A 21 -5.18 -16.36 7.12
CA ARG A 21 -4.71 -15.59 5.95
C ARG A 21 -4.45 -14.15 6.35
N ILE A 22 -3.27 -13.64 5.99
CA ILE A 22 -2.83 -12.30 6.38
C ILE A 22 -2.16 -11.62 5.18
N ILE A 23 -2.59 -10.40 4.89
CA ILE A 23 -1.92 -9.54 3.92
C ILE A 23 -1.46 -8.30 4.66
N VAL A 24 -0.16 -8.00 4.56
CA VAL A 24 0.46 -6.84 5.18
C VAL A 24 0.75 -5.81 4.09
N PHE A 25 0.33 -4.58 4.29
CA PHE A 25 0.68 -3.48 3.40
C PHE A 25 1.80 -2.64 3.99
N ARG A 26 2.75 -2.26 3.14
CA ARG A 26 3.77 -1.26 3.41
C ARG A 26 3.47 -0.02 2.58
N PRO A 27 2.60 0.87 3.06
CA PRO A 27 2.24 2.04 2.27
C PRO A 27 3.35 3.08 2.28
N ALA A 28 3.48 3.78 1.17
CA ALA A 28 4.22 5.04 1.12
C ALA A 28 3.44 6.11 1.89
N SER A 29 3.87 7.37 1.86
CA SER A 29 3.14 8.44 2.55
C SER A 29 1.71 8.52 2.04
N ILE A 30 0.75 8.44 2.96
CA ILE A 30 -0.68 8.43 2.60
C ILE A 30 -1.15 9.86 2.39
N ILE A 31 -1.65 10.15 1.19
CA ILE A 31 -2.13 11.48 0.81
C ILE A 31 -3.51 11.37 0.16
N ASP A 32 -4.13 12.53 -0.06
CA ASP A 32 -5.36 12.60 -0.85
C ASP A 32 -5.05 13.38 -2.13
N THR A 33 -5.03 12.69 -3.27
CA THR A 33 -4.73 13.32 -4.56
C THR A 33 -5.87 14.20 -5.07
N ARG A 34 -7.10 13.98 -4.60
CA ARG A 34 -8.26 14.79 -5.01
C ARG A 34 -8.20 16.20 -4.41
N SER A 35 -7.76 16.31 -3.17
CA SER A 35 -7.64 17.60 -2.48
C SER A 35 -6.19 18.10 -2.41
N ASN A 36 -5.24 17.33 -2.91
CA ASN A 36 -3.80 17.62 -2.84
C ASN A 36 -3.34 17.89 -1.40
N THR A 37 -3.82 17.07 -0.47
CA THR A 37 -3.47 17.21 0.94
C THR A 37 -2.82 15.94 1.46
N GLY A 38 -1.88 16.12 2.37
CA GLY A 38 -1.24 15.04 3.08
C GLY A 38 -1.66 15.00 4.54
N ARG A 39 -0.72 14.63 5.40
CA ARG A 39 -0.96 14.49 6.83
C ARG A 39 -1.43 15.80 7.44
N ASP A 40 -2.42 15.72 8.32
CA ASP A 40 -2.98 16.85 9.05
C ASP A 40 -3.54 17.97 8.15
N GLY A 41 -3.94 17.63 6.93
CA GLY A 41 -4.51 18.59 6.00
C GLY A 41 -3.50 19.51 5.33
N GLN A 42 -2.20 19.27 5.57
CA GLN A 42 -1.15 20.05 4.93
C GLN A 42 -1.08 19.71 3.43
N PRO A 43 -0.58 20.62 2.57
CA PRO A 43 -0.40 20.31 1.16
C PRO A 43 0.45 19.04 0.98
N ALA A 44 0.09 18.20 0.03
CA ALA A 44 0.88 17.03 -0.29
C ALA A 44 2.25 17.47 -0.79
N GLY A 45 3.30 16.88 -0.24
CA GLY A 45 4.66 17.19 -0.66
C GLY A 45 4.95 16.66 -2.05
N GLY A 46 6.02 17.17 -2.66
CA GLY A 46 6.52 16.62 -3.91
C GLY A 46 7.15 15.25 -3.72
N GLY A 47 7.70 14.69 -4.79
CA GLY A 47 8.39 13.42 -4.75
C GLY A 47 7.53 12.25 -5.21
N THR A 48 8.05 11.05 -5.01
CA THR A 48 7.48 9.83 -5.58
C THR A 48 7.01 8.82 -4.54
N SER A 49 7.22 9.11 -3.26
CA SER A 49 6.92 8.16 -2.17
C SER A 49 5.57 8.49 -1.53
N TRP A 50 4.49 8.30 -2.30
CA TRP A 50 3.14 8.54 -1.80
C TRP A 50 2.15 7.52 -2.38
N VAL A 51 1.04 7.36 -1.69
CA VAL A 51 -0.11 6.59 -2.16
C VAL A 51 -1.38 7.37 -1.81
N CYS A 52 -2.33 7.42 -2.75
CA CYS A 52 -3.62 8.06 -2.49
C CYS A 52 -4.43 7.21 -1.50
N ARG A 53 -5.04 7.83 -0.51
CA ARG A 53 -5.85 7.12 0.49
C ARG A 53 -6.99 6.33 -0.13
N HIS A 54 -7.54 6.79 -1.24
CA HIS A 54 -8.63 6.09 -1.93
C HIS A 54 -8.13 4.80 -2.58
N ASP A 55 -6.91 4.82 -3.14
CA ASP A 55 -6.29 3.62 -3.71
C ASP A 55 -5.91 2.63 -2.61
N LEU A 56 -5.41 3.13 -1.48
CA LEU A 56 -5.08 2.27 -0.34
C LEU A 56 -6.34 1.62 0.24
N ALA A 57 -7.45 2.37 0.32
CA ALA A 57 -8.73 1.80 0.77
C ALA A 57 -9.20 0.70 -0.17
N GLN A 58 -9.05 0.88 -1.48
CA GLN A 58 -9.37 -0.15 -2.47
C GLN A 58 -8.48 -1.38 -2.30
N ALA A 59 -7.19 -1.17 -2.01
CA ALA A 59 -6.27 -2.28 -1.72
C ALA A 59 -6.75 -3.11 -0.53
N CYS A 60 -7.18 -2.47 0.53
CA CYS A 60 -7.73 -3.17 1.70
C CYS A 60 -9.00 -3.96 1.36
N HIS A 61 -9.88 -3.37 0.56
CA HIS A 61 -11.10 -4.03 0.12
C HIS A 61 -10.80 -5.27 -0.71
N LEU A 62 -9.89 -5.15 -1.68
CA LEU A 62 -9.49 -6.27 -2.52
C LEU A 62 -8.78 -7.36 -1.72
N ALA A 63 -7.99 -6.98 -0.71
CA ALA A 63 -7.33 -7.94 0.16
C ALA A 63 -8.34 -8.76 0.96
N LEU A 64 -9.39 -8.11 1.48
CA LEU A 64 -10.45 -8.80 2.22
C LEU A 64 -11.22 -9.78 1.35
N GLU A 65 -11.38 -9.49 0.06
CA GLU A 65 -12.09 -10.35 -0.88
C GLU A 65 -11.21 -11.46 -1.46
N SER A 66 -9.89 -11.37 -1.31
CA SER A 66 -8.97 -12.35 -1.89
C SER A 66 -9.15 -13.73 -1.26
N THR A 67 -9.24 -14.75 -2.09
CA THR A 67 -9.33 -16.15 -1.65
C THR A 67 -8.09 -16.95 -2.00
N THR A 68 -7.13 -16.36 -2.70
CA THR A 68 -5.95 -17.05 -3.21
C THR A 68 -4.66 -16.69 -2.51
N ILE A 69 -4.65 -15.56 -1.78
CA ILE A 69 -3.45 -15.10 -1.07
C ILE A 69 -3.50 -15.60 0.35
N ASP A 70 -2.50 -16.37 0.75
CA ASP A 70 -2.40 -16.95 2.09
C ASP A 70 -1.64 -16.03 3.03
N PHE A 71 -0.41 -15.67 2.66
CA PHE A 71 0.38 -14.68 3.39
C PHE A 71 1.19 -13.86 2.37
N ASP A 72 1.13 -12.54 2.47
CA ASP A 72 1.93 -11.68 1.62
C ASP A 72 2.21 -10.33 2.28
N ILE A 73 3.30 -9.72 1.87
CA ILE A 73 3.68 -8.36 2.26
C ILE A 73 3.81 -7.55 0.97
N MET A 74 3.03 -6.48 0.84
CA MET A 74 2.93 -5.73 -0.40
C MET A 74 3.22 -4.25 -0.19
N HIS A 75 4.00 -3.68 -1.09
CA HIS A 75 4.21 -2.24 -1.15
C HIS A 75 3.05 -1.57 -1.90
N THR A 76 2.62 -0.41 -1.41
CA THR A 76 1.62 0.40 -2.09
C THR A 76 2.14 1.82 -2.28
N ALA A 77 2.21 2.26 -3.53
CA ALA A 77 2.63 3.61 -3.90
C ALA A 77 2.01 3.97 -5.24
N GLY A 78 1.54 5.19 -5.38
CA GLY A 78 0.80 5.60 -6.57
C GLY A 78 1.63 6.23 -7.68
N HIS A 79 2.82 6.77 -7.36
CA HIS A 79 3.65 7.41 -8.36
C HIS A 79 4.32 6.36 -9.26
N PRO A 80 4.29 6.55 -10.59
CA PRO A 80 4.88 5.55 -11.49
C PRO A 80 6.36 5.25 -11.22
N GLU A 81 7.11 6.22 -10.75
CA GLU A 81 8.54 6.03 -10.46
C GLU A 81 8.82 5.26 -9.18
N ALA A 82 7.81 4.99 -8.35
CA ALA A 82 7.99 4.21 -7.13
C ALA A 82 8.47 2.78 -7.41
N GLU A 83 8.21 2.25 -8.60
CA GLU A 83 8.70 0.94 -9.01
C GLU A 83 10.22 0.83 -8.98
N LYS A 84 10.94 1.96 -9.04
CA LYS A 84 12.40 1.97 -9.02
C LYS A 84 12.98 1.56 -7.67
N TYR A 85 12.19 1.67 -6.58
CA TYR A 85 12.70 1.39 -5.24
C TYR A 85 11.79 0.50 -4.40
N CYS A 86 10.58 0.18 -4.87
CA CYS A 86 9.73 -0.79 -4.18
C CYS A 86 8.87 -1.55 -5.19
N ASN A 87 8.48 -2.77 -4.82
CA ASN A 87 7.76 -3.66 -5.72
C ASN A 87 6.25 -3.41 -5.67
N VAL A 88 5.81 -2.34 -6.33
CA VAL A 88 4.40 -1.98 -6.43
C VAL A 88 3.66 -2.92 -7.39
N ALA A 89 4.35 -3.44 -8.40
CA ALA A 89 3.76 -4.36 -9.37
C ALA A 89 3.09 -5.55 -8.69
N ARG A 90 3.64 -6.03 -7.58
CA ARG A 90 3.09 -7.17 -6.86
C ARG A 90 1.65 -6.90 -6.39
N SER A 91 1.38 -5.71 -5.85
CA SER A 91 0.02 -5.36 -5.42
C SER A 91 -0.94 -5.25 -6.60
N ARG A 92 -0.48 -4.74 -7.74
CA ARG A 92 -1.30 -4.67 -8.94
C ARG A 92 -1.64 -6.06 -9.47
N GLU A 93 -0.67 -6.95 -9.52
CA GLU A 93 -0.85 -8.28 -10.09
C GLU A 93 -1.68 -9.19 -9.19
N LEU A 94 -1.38 -9.24 -7.90
CA LEU A 94 -2.03 -10.17 -6.98
C LEU A 94 -3.42 -9.73 -6.56
N LEU A 95 -3.67 -8.43 -6.45
CA LEU A 95 -4.96 -7.89 -6.04
C LEU A 95 -5.80 -7.40 -7.21
N GLY A 96 -5.21 -7.20 -8.39
CA GLY A 96 -5.89 -6.53 -9.48
C GLY A 96 -6.09 -5.04 -9.20
N LEU A 97 -5.23 -4.45 -8.38
CA LEU A 97 -5.36 -3.07 -7.96
C LEU A 97 -4.92 -2.10 -9.05
N GLU A 98 -5.75 -1.09 -9.30
CA GLU A 98 -5.40 0.02 -10.18
C GLU A 98 -5.16 1.27 -9.32
N TYR A 99 -4.00 1.89 -9.49
CA TYR A 99 -3.68 3.14 -8.81
C TYR A 99 -4.22 4.31 -9.64
N LYS A 100 -5.31 4.90 -9.18
CA LYS A 100 -6.02 5.95 -9.92
C LYS A 100 -5.69 7.36 -9.49
N GLY A 101 -5.12 7.51 -8.28
CA GLY A 101 -4.78 8.83 -7.77
C GLY A 101 -3.59 9.42 -8.50
N GLN A 102 -3.69 10.68 -8.92
CA GLN A 102 -2.61 11.42 -9.57
C GLN A 102 -2.58 12.84 -9.02
N LEU A 103 -1.39 13.34 -8.77
CA LEU A 103 -1.20 14.76 -8.47
C LEU A 103 -1.11 15.54 -9.79
N ALA A 104 -1.56 16.80 -9.77
CA ALA A 104 -1.61 17.62 -10.97
C ALA A 104 -0.26 17.76 -11.67
N ASP A 105 0.82 17.77 -10.89
CA ASP A 105 2.18 17.92 -11.43
C ASP A 105 2.70 16.64 -12.10
N ASP A 106 2.02 15.52 -11.93
CA ASP A 106 2.39 14.22 -12.49
C ASP A 106 1.59 13.89 -13.76
N ALA A 107 0.67 14.74 -14.10
CA ALA A 107 -0.23 14.51 -15.23
C ALA A 107 0.48 14.70 -16.58
#